data_b9dfdd931b5795f02493da5fc026ae2e
#
_entry.id   b9dfdd931b5795f02493da5fc026ae2e
#
_cell.length_a   1.000
_cell.length_b   1.000
_cell.length_c   1.000
_cell.angle_alpha   90.00
_cell.angle_beta   90.00
_cell.angle_gamma   90.00
#
_symmetry.space_group_name_H-M   'P 1'
#
loop_
_entity.id
_entity.type
_entity.pdbx_description
1 polymer ?
#
loop_
_entity_poly.entity_id
_entity_poly.type
_entity_poly.pdbx_seq_one_letter_code
_entity_poly.pdbx_strand_id
1 'polypeptide(L)'
;MVLIPEMPAIGRGFISRLEKYTFDNPAWSVPKEASSRRVSIVSSAAISKRGDKPFSWLANNHRVIEKDNLDLVMTHVAVEYDRTAWQQDINTILPIDRLEEMAKNNEIGSVSNEHYSFIGSSDPIKMERS
;
A
#
# COMPACT_ATOMS: atom_id res chain seq x y z
N MET A 1 -12.76 5.19 13.57
CA MET A 1 -11.96 6.18 12.81
C MET A 1 -11.84 7.42 13.68
N VAL A 2 -10.63 7.84 14.05
CA VAL A 2 -10.39 9.04 14.87
C VAL A 2 -10.50 10.26 13.95
N LEU A 3 -11.36 11.21 14.30
CA LEU A 3 -11.47 12.46 13.55
C LEU A 3 -10.34 13.42 13.93
N ILE A 4 -9.86 14.22 12.99
CA ILE A 4 -8.76 15.18 13.23
C ILE A 4 -8.99 16.06 14.48
N PRO A 5 -10.20 16.56 14.77
CA PRO A 5 -10.47 17.31 16.00
C PRO A 5 -10.28 16.52 17.28
N GLU A 6 -10.42 15.20 17.24
CA GLU A 6 -10.30 14.29 18.38
C GLU A 6 -8.85 13.87 18.67
N MET A 7 -7.94 14.19 17.77
CA MET A 7 -6.52 13.85 17.93
C MET A 7 -5.84 14.75 18.98
N PRO A 8 -4.80 14.23 19.68
CA PRO A 8 -3.95 15.05 20.53
C PRO A 8 -3.39 16.28 19.78
N ALA A 9 -3.18 17.38 20.49
CA ALA A 9 -2.74 18.66 19.90
C ALA A 9 -1.46 18.55 19.08
N ILE A 10 -0.51 17.69 19.49
CA ILE A 10 0.74 17.42 18.76
C ILE A 10 0.44 16.78 17.41
N GLY A 11 -0.43 15.77 17.35
CA GLY A 11 -0.82 15.11 16.11
C GLY A 11 -1.56 16.05 15.14
N ARG A 12 -2.48 16.89 15.68
CA ARG A 12 -3.16 17.92 14.89
C ARG A 12 -2.17 18.93 14.32
N GLY A 13 -1.22 19.38 15.13
CA GLY A 13 -0.19 20.32 14.69
C GLY A 13 0.71 19.75 13.59
N PHE A 14 1.01 18.47 13.66
CA PHE A 14 1.75 17.78 12.59
C PHE A 14 0.94 17.73 11.30
N ILE A 15 -0.30 17.24 11.36
CA ILE A 15 -1.16 17.10 10.16
C ILE A 15 -1.45 18.46 9.51
N SER A 16 -1.66 19.51 10.31
CA SER A 16 -1.94 20.84 9.76
C SER A 16 -0.77 21.49 9.01
N ARG A 17 0.45 20.98 9.25
CA ARG A 17 1.68 21.44 8.56
C ARG A 17 2.04 20.60 7.33
N LEU A 18 1.33 19.49 7.10
CA LEU A 18 1.55 18.71 5.89
C LEU A 18 1.13 19.55 4.68
N GLU A 19 2.03 19.68 3.73
CA GLU A 19 1.73 20.33 2.46
C GLU A 19 0.67 19.53 1.71
N LYS A 20 -0.27 20.24 1.12
CA LYS A 20 -1.25 19.65 0.19
C LYS A 20 -0.62 19.61 -1.18
N TYR A 21 -0.25 18.43 -1.62
CA TYR A 21 0.30 18.23 -2.94
C TYR A 21 -0.82 18.20 -4.00
N THR A 22 -0.59 18.88 -5.10
CA THR A 22 -1.39 18.77 -6.32
C THR A 22 -0.51 18.22 -7.41
N PHE A 23 -0.99 17.17 -8.08
CA PHE A 23 -0.30 16.58 -9.23
C PHE A 23 -0.98 17.05 -10.50
N ASP A 24 -0.18 17.36 -11.54
CA ASP A 24 -0.69 17.81 -12.83
C ASP A 24 -1.52 16.72 -13.52
N ASN A 25 -1.16 15.48 -13.30
CA ASN A 25 -1.89 14.32 -13.82
C ASN A 25 -2.72 13.68 -12.70
N PRO A 26 -4.05 13.78 -12.75
CA PRO A 26 -4.89 13.10 -11.77
C PRO A 26 -4.76 11.59 -11.91
N ALA A 27 -4.67 10.90 -10.76
CA ALA A 27 -4.61 9.43 -10.72
C ALA A 27 -5.93 8.73 -11.13
N TRP A 28 -6.99 9.51 -11.32
CA TRP A 28 -8.32 9.01 -11.64
C TRP A 28 -8.49 8.80 -13.13
N SER A 29 -8.92 7.63 -13.51
CA SER A 29 -9.33 7.29 -14.87
C SER A 29 -10.81 6.92 -14.92
N VAL A 30 -11.42 7.02 -16.12
CA VAL A 30 -12.78 6.52 -16.31
C VAL A 30 -12.78 5.01 -16.05
N PRO A 31 -13.57 4.51 -15.08
CA PRO A 31 -13.57 3.10 -14.74
C PRO A 31 -14.22 2.28 -15.88
N LYS A 32 -13.54 1.22 -16.29
CA LYS A 32 -14.14 0.17 -17.13
C LYS A 32 -15.08 -0.70 -16.29
N GLU A 33 -15.87 -1.55 -16.94
CA GLU A 33 -16.62 -2.62 -16.25
C GLU A 33 -15.68 -3.47 -15.39
N ALA A 34 -16.11 -3.81 -14.17
CA ALA A 34 -15.27 -4.51 -13.20
C ALA A 34 -14.69 -5.81 -13.76
N SER A 35 -15.52 -6.60 -14.43
CA SER A 35 -15.13 -7.87 -15.10
C SER A 35 -14.08 -7.74 -16.20
N SER A 36 -13.76 -6.52 -16.64
CA SER A 36 -12.69 -6.26 -17.61
C SER A 36 -11.44 -5.60 -17.02
N ARG A 37 -11.43 -5.32 -15.71
CA ARG A 37 -10.30 -4.63 -15.05
C ARG A 37 -9.19 -5.61 -14.71
N ARG A 38 -7.96 -5.18 -14.94
CA ARG A 38 -6.78 -5.78 -14.31
C ARG A 38 -6.47 -5.01 -13.03
N VAL A 39 -6.47 -5.70 -11.90
CA VAL A 39 -6.34 -5.11 -10.57
C VAL A 39 -4.96 -5.35 -10.01
N SER A 40 -4.34 -4.30 -9.46
CA SER A 40 -3.08 -4.35 -8.70
C SER A 40 -3.31 -3.79 -7.30
N ILE A 41 -2.57 -4.30 -6.34
CA ILE A 41 -2.59 -3.82 -4.96
C ILE A 41 -1.49 -2.79 -4.77
N VAL A 42 -1.82 -1.70 -4.08
CA VAL A 42 -0.85 -0.72 -3.56
C VAL A 42 -1.00 -0.71 -2.05
N SER A 43 0.01 -1.21 -1.33
CA SER A 43 -0.03 -1.39 0.11
C SER A 43 0.97 -0.48 0.82
N SER A 44 0.53 0.22 1.85
CA SER A 44 1.40 1.02 2.74
C SER A 44 1.98 0.21 3.91
N ALA A 45 1.85 -1.12 3.91
CA ALA A 45 2.32 -1.99 4.98
C ALA A 45 3.84 -2.23 4.98
N ALA A 46 4.60 -1.57 4.11
CA ALA A 46 6.05 -1.71 3.98
C ALA A 46 6.49 -3.18 3.82
N ILE A 47 5.84 -3.88 2.89
CA ILE A 47 6.13 -5.27 2.55
C ILE A 47 7.39 -5.29 1.66
N SER A 48 8.29 -6.22 1.93
CA SER A 48 9.52 -6.45 1.17
C SER A 48 9.71 -7.95 0.93
N LYS A 49 10.49 -8.32 -0.07
CA LYS A 49 10.96 -9.70 -0.23
C LYS A 49 11.92 -10.03 0.91
N ARG A 50 11.94 -11.29 1.36
CA ARG A 50 12.93 -11.72 2.36
C ARG A 50 14.34 -11.53 1.80
N GLY A 51 15.20 -10.88 2.60
CA GLY A 51 16.56 -10.54 2.19
C GLY A 51 16.73 -9.14 1.60
N ASP A 52 15.65 -8.46 1.25
CA ASP A 52 15.73 -7.05 0.86
C ASP A 52 16.12 -6.16 2.04
N LYS A 53 16.76 -5.04 1.73
CA LYS A 53 17.01 -4.01 2.74
C LYS A 53 15.68 -3.48 3.27
N PRO A 54 15.44 -3.47 4.60
CA PRO A 54 14.21 -2.94 5.18
C PRO A 54 13.94 -1.50 4.77
N PHE A 55 12.67 -1.10 4.76
CA PHE A 55 12.34 0.30 4.62
C PHE A 55 12.91 1.13 5.78
N SER A 56 13.47 2.28 5.48
CA SER A 56 13.82 3.28 6.49
C SER A 56 12.62 4.15 6.83
N TRP A 57 12.67 4.85 7.96
CA TRP A 57 11.60 5.74 8.41
C TRP A 57 11.18 6.80 7.37
N LEU A 58 12.12 7.29 6.57
CA LEU A 58 11.88 8.32 5.55
C LEU A 58 12.08 7.77 4.13
N ALA A 59 11.81 6.49 3.92
CA ALA A 59 11.93 5.90 2.61
C ALA A 59 10.89 6.53 1.65
N ASN A 60 11.37 6.99 0.50
CA ASN A 60 10.52 7.55 -0.56
C ASN A 60 10.49 6.66 -1.80
N ASN A 61 10.86 5.41 -1.65
CA ASN A 61 10.83 4.40 -2.71
C ASN A 61 9.75 3.37 -2.43
N HIS A 62 9.36 2.67 -3.48
CA HIS A 62 8.45 1.54 -3.40
C HIS A 62 9.18 0.22 -3.64
N ARG A 63 8.50 -0.90 -3.42
CA ARG A 63 8.92 -2.23 -3.81
C ARG A 63 7.88 -2.81 -4.76
N VAL A 64 8.36 -3.49 -5.77
CA VAL A 64 7.51 -4.32 -6.63
C VAL A 64 7.44 -5.71 -6.02
N ILE A 65 6.22 -6.17 -5.77
CA ILE A 65 5.90 -7.50 -5.25
C ILE A 65 5.31 -8.30 -6.39
N GLU A 66 6.03 -9.32 -6.83
CA GLU A 66 5.56 -10.24 -7.86
C GLU A 66 4.51 -11.20 -7.24
N LYS A 67 3.42 -11.38 -7.94
CA LYS A 67 2.28 -12.21 -7.52
C LYS A 67 2.69 -13.62 -7.05
N ASP A 68 3.66 -14.22 -7.75
CA ASP A 68 4.09 -15.60 -7.52
C ASP A 68 5.24 -15.72 -6.50
N ASN A 69 5.76 -14.61 -6.01
CA ASN A 69 6.84 -14.59 -5.01
C ASN A 69 6.32 -14.03 -3.68
N LEU A 70 5.84 -14.93 -2.83
CA LEU A 70 5.24 -14.60 -1.53
C LEU A 70 6.18 -14.85 -0.33
N ASP A 71 7.49 -15.05 -0.56
CA ASP A 71 8.46 -15.03 0.55
C ASP A 71 8.70 -13.59 1.00
N LEU A 72 7.75 -13.08 1.74
CA LEU A 72 7.62 -11.68 2.09
C LEU A 72 7.82 -11.45 3.59
N VAL A 73 8.26 -10.25 3.92
CA VAL A 73 8.37 -9.75 5.29
C VAL A 73 7.79 -8.36 5.39
N MET A 74 7.13 -8.06 6.51
CA MET A 74 6.71 -6.71 6.82
C MET A 74 7.87 -6.00 7.52
N THR A 75 8.32 -4.89 6.95
CA THR A 75 9.43 -4.07 7.49
C THR A 75 8.96 -2.70 7.96
N HIS A 76 7.66 -2.57 8.26
CA HIS A 76 7.08 -1.32 8.74
C HIS A 76 7.71 -0.89 10.07
N VAL A 77 8.08 0.39 10.16
CA VAL A 77 8.82 0.94 11.31
C VAL A 77 7.93 1.36 12.47
N ALA A 78 6.62 1.48 12.28
CA ALA A 78 5.68 1.83 13.34
C ALA A 78 5.59 0.69 14.36
N VAL A 79 5.73 1.06 15.64
CA VAL A 79 5.74 0.09 16.75
C VAL A 79 4.34 -0.36 17.14
N GLU A 80 3.33 0.45 16.86
CA GLU A 80 1.91 0.19 17.13
C GLU A 80 1.27 -0.75 16.09
N TYR A 81 1.98 -1.13 15.06
CA TYR A 81 1.45 -1.99 14.02
C TYR A 81 1.28 -3.41 14.54
N ASP A 82 0.04 -3.90 14.60
CA ASP A 82 -0.22 -5.31 14.92
C ASP A 82 0.33 -6.20 13.81
N ARG A 83 1.33 -7.00 14.18
CA ARG A 83 2.01 -7.92 13.26
C ARG A 83 1.45 -9.33 13.31
N THR A 84 0.53 -9.60 14.23
CA THR A 84 0.02 -10.96 14.45
C THR A 84 -0.86 -11.42 13.29
N ALA A 85 -1.77 -10.57 12.84
CA ALA A 85 -2.73 -10.90 11.80
C ALA A 85 -2.06 -11.28 10.47
N TRP A 86 -1.10 -10.48 10.00
CA TRP A 86 -0.44 -10.76 8.72
C TRP A 86 0.51 -11.98 8.77
N GLN A 87 1.05 -12.32 9.94
CA GLN A 87 1.85 -13.53 10.12
C GLN A 87 1.01 -14.80 10.00
N GLN A 88 -0.29 -14.71 10.32
CA GLN A 88 -1.24 -15.79 10.17
C GLN A 88 -1.81 -15.84 8.75
N ASP A 89 -2.14 -14.68 8.19
CA ASP A 89 -2.69 -14.56 6.85
C ASP A 89 -2.19 -13.28 6.17
N ILE A 90 -1.37 -13.43 5.15
CA ILE A 90 -0.83 -12.32 4.37
C ILE A 90 -1.92 -11.51 3.64
N ASN A 91 -3.07 -12.10 3.39
CA ASN A 91 -4.19 -11.42 2.74
C ASN A 91 -4.73 -10.24 3.57
N THR A 92 -4.40 -10.15 4.86
CA THR A 92 -4.74 -8.97 5.69
C THR A 92 -4.06 -7.68 5.22
N ILE A 93 -2.92 -7.78 4.56
CA ILE A 93 -2.13 -6.63 4.09
C ILE A 93 -1.86 -6.67 2.57
N LEU A 94 -1.97 -7.84 1.95
CA LEU A 94 -1.74 -8.06 0.52
C LEU A 94 -2.74 -9.12 0.00
N PRO A 95 -4.03 -8.78 -0.20
CA PRO A 95 -5.11 -9.75 -0.47
C PRO A 95 -5.08 -10.31 -1.90
N ILE A 96 -3.98 -10.92 -2.31
CA ILE A 96 -3.83 -11.50 -3.66
C ILE A 96 -4.79 -12.65 -3.85
N ASP A 97 -4.91 -13.56 -2.87
CA ASP A 97 -5.80 -14.72 -2.99
C ASP A 97 -7.27 -14.30 -3.15
N ARG A 98 -7.67 -13.23 -2.46
CA ARG A 98 -9.04 -12.69 -2.59
C ARG A 98 -9.28 -12.11 -3.98
N LEU A 99 -8.29 -11.42 -4.56
CA LEU A 99 -8.38 -10.93 -5.93
C LEU A 99 -8.40 -12.08 -6.95
N GLU A 100 -7.65 -13.14 -6.72
CA GLU A 100 -7.67 -14.33 -7.59
C GLU A 100 -9.05 -15.04 -7.54
N GLU A 101 -9.67 -15.11 -6.36
CA GLU A 101 -11.04 -15.61 -6.21
C GLU A 101 -12.03 -14.75 -6.98
N MET A 102 -11.95 -13.43 -6.86
CA MET A 102 -12.78 -12.50 -7.62
C MET A 102 -12.59 -12.64 -9.13
N ALA A 103 -11.36 -12.85 -9.60
CA ALA A 103 -11.09 -13.08 -11.00
C ALA A 103 -11.70 -14.41 -11.50
N LYS A 104 -11.59 -15.48 -10.72
CA LYS A 104 -12.23 -16.78 -11.03
C LYS A 104 -13.75 -16.68 -11.10
N ASN A 105 -14.34 -15.82 -10.28
CA ASN A 105 -15.79 -15.56 -10.24
C ASN A 105 -16.25 -14.56 -11.32
N ASN A 106 -15.36 -14.05 -12.17
CA ASN A 106 -15.63 -12.99 -13.15
C ASN A 106 -16.10 -11.65 -12.54
N GLU A 107 -15.80 -11.42 -11.27
CA GLU A 107 -16.07 -10.13 -10.60
C GLU A 107 -15.07 -9.06 -11.03
N ILE A 108 -13.82 -9.46 -11.35
CA ILE A 108 -12.79 -8.66 -12.00
C ILE A 108 -12.21 -9.42 -13.18
N GLY A 109 -11.57 -8.71 -14.12
CA GLY A 109 -11.02 -9.34 -15.33
C GLY A 109 -9.76 -10.16 -15.06
N SER A 110 -8.85 -9.66 -14.27
CA SER A 110 -7.60 -10.36 -13.90
C SER A 110 -6.88 -9.68 -12.75
N VAL A 111 -5.96 -10.41 -12.12
CA VAL A 111 -5.00 -9.87 -11.16
C VAL A 111 -3.70 -9.49 -11.88
N SER A 112 -3.09 -8.39 -11.50
CA SER A 112 -1.79 -7.98 -12.03
C SER A 112 -0.70 -8.95 -11.57
N ASN A 113 0.34 -9.13 -12.37
CA ASN A 113 1.54 -9.87 -11.95
C ASN A 113 2.39 -9.08 -10.95
N GLU A 114 2.19 -7.77 -10.88
CA GLU A 114 2.94 -6.86 -10.01
C GLU A 114 2.00 -6.11 -9.09
N HIS A 115 2.41 -6.02 -7.84
CA HIS A 115 1.80 -5.23 -6.78
C HIS A 115 2.85 -4.30 -6.21
N TYR A 116 2.44 -3.28 -5.47
CA TYR A 116 3.35 -2.25 -4.99
C TYR A 116 3.24 -2.11 -3.48
N SER A 117 4.39 -1.95 -2.83
CA SER A 117 4.46 -1.69 -1.41
C SER A 117 5.38 -0.51 -1.10
N PHE A 118 4.99 0.29 -0.13
CA PHE A 118 5.77 1.44 0.35
C PHE A 118 5.52 1.65 1.84
N ILE A 119 6.26 2.56 2.46
CA ILE A 119 6.00 3.00 3.83
C ILE A 119 5.08 4.22 3.79
N GLY A 120 3.99 4.21 4.58
CA GLY A 120 2.95 5.24 4.53
C GLY A 120 3.38 6.66 4.92
N SER A 121 4.60 6.85 5.44
CA SER A 121 5.20 8.15 5.77
C SER A 121 6.04 8.76 4.65
N SER A 122 5.99 8.20 3.43
CA SER A 122 6.75 8.67 2.28
C SER A 122 6.30 10.07 1.83
N ASP A 123 7.25 10.84 1.32
CA ASP A 123 6.98 12.13 0.67
C ASP A 123 6.49 11.89 -0.76
N PRO A 124 5.27 12.30 -1.12
CA PRO A 124 4.67 11.99 -2.42
C PRO A 124 5.46 12.56 -3.61
N ILE A 125 6.02 13.77 -3.48
CA ILE A 125 6.80 14.40 -4.55
C ILE A 125 8.11 13.65 -4.79
N LYS A 126 8.75 13.18 -3.71
CA LYS A 126 9.97 12.39 -3.85
C LYS A 126 9.69 11.01 -4.42
N MET A 127 8.55 10.42 -4.06
CA MET A 127 8.12 9.15 -4.65
C MET A 127 7.83 9.25 -6.15
N GLU A 128 7.23 10.37 -6.61
CA GLU A 128 6.96 10.58 -8.03
C GLU A 128 8.25 10.61 -8.86
N ARG A 129 9.37 11.01 -8.26
CA ARG A 129 10.67 11.14 -8.92
C ARG A 129 11.56 9.91 -8.76
N SER A 130 11.15 8.92 -8.01
CA SER A 130 11.91 7.70 -7.73
C SER A 130 11.56 6.56 -8.70
#